data_462e3086d50cb4bef1628b955837d19b
#
_entry.id   462e3086d50cb4bef1628b955837d19b
#
_cell.length_a   1.000
_cell.length_b   1.000
_cell.length_c   1.000
_cell.angle_alpha   90.00
_cell.angle_beta   90.00
_cell.angle_gamma   90.00
#
_symmetry.space_group_name_H-M   'P 1'
#
loop_
_entity.id
_entity.type
_entity.pdbx_description
1 polymer ?
#
loop_
_entity_poly.entity_id
_entity_poly.type
_entity_poly.pdbx_seq_one_letter_code
_entity_poly.pdbx_strand_id
1 'polypeptide(L)'
;MIYEGDEFVYTIDPNTARIKIVKHEQKIDNIDNDKIKAAYALVTLNDGSVQVTIMSMQQIRAAWNQGSMKGNSPAHKNFTEEMAKKTVIGRACKMIINSSDDAWLYEGKNDEMDIDNATRQREASISSTKSVVDTQDAEYEEVKEPTPAPAPTPTSDPTSEEEGPGY
;
A
#
# COMPACT_ATOMS: atom_id res chain seq x y z
N MET A 1 -12.86 -4.28 4.44
CA MET A 1 -13.74 -3.64 3.43
C MET A 1 -15.04 -4.39 3.38
N ILE A 2 -16.12 -3.76 2.97
CA ILE A 2 -17.45 -4.37 2.81
C ILE A 2 -17.89 -4.08 1.39
N TYR A 3 -18.12 -5.13 0.61
CA TYR A 3 -18.52 -5.04 -0.79
C TYR A 3 -20.01 -5.34 -0.97
N GLU A 4 -20.51 -5.08 -2.14
CA GLU A 4 -21.86 -5.48 -2.51
C GLU A 4 -21.96 -7.01 -2.55
N GLY A 5 -22.98 -7.57 -1.86
CA GLY A 5 -23.15 -9.01 -1.72
C GLY A 5 -22.48 -9.62 -0.48
N ASP A 6 -21.64 -8.87 0.28
CA ASP A 6 -21.13 -9.33 1.56
C ASP A 6 -22.22 -9.28 2.64
N GLU A 7 -22.20 -10.25 3.55
CA GLU A 7 -23.04 -10.23 4.72
C GLU A 7 -22.31 -9.53 5.86
N PHE A 8 -22.78 -8.34 6.22
CA PHE A 8 -22.20 -7.55 7.30
C PHE A 8 -23.26 -7.14 8.31
N VAL A 9 -23.09 -7.59 9.56
CA VAL A 9 -24.02 -7.32 10.68
C VAL A 9 -23.23 -6.74 11.83
N TYR A 10 -23.71 -5.63 12.36
CA TYR A 10 -23.16 -5.01 13.56
C TYR A 10 -24.29 -4.56 14.49
N THR A 11 -23.97 -4.39 15.75
CA THR A 11 -24.88 -3.86 16.78
C THR A 11 -24.25 -2.63 17.40
N ILE A 12 -25.11 -1.75 17.92
CA ILE A 12 -24.70 -0.59 18.71
C ILE A 12 -25.21 -0.81 20.13
N ASP A 13 -24.31 -0.79 21.09
CA ASP A 13 -24.67 -0.85 22.49
C ASP A 13 -25.39 0.46 22.89
N PRO A 14 -26.63 0.42 23.33
CA PRO A 14 -27.42 1.63 23.63
C PRO A 14 -26.88 2.43 24.80
N ASN A 15 -26.12 1.80 25.72
CA ASN A 15 -25.60 2.46 26.91
C ASN A 15 -24.26 3.15 26.66
N THR A 16 -23.42 2.54 25.81
CA THR A 16 -22.05 3.03 25.56
C THR A 16 -21.87 3.63 24.16
N ALA A 17 -22.90 3.50 23.31
CA ALA A 17 -22.83 3.83 21.87
C ALA A 17 -21.70 3.11 21.11
N ARG A 18 -21.10 2.08 21.71
CA ARG A 18 -20.02 1.33 21.06
C ARG A 18 -20.58 0.40 20.01
N ILE A 19 -19.89 0.37 18.87
CA ILE A 19 -20.20 -0.53 17.77
C ILE A 19 -19.51 -1.87 18.03
N LYS A 20 -20.26 -2.96 17.84
CA LYS A 20 -19.75 -4.33 17.87
C LYS A 20 -20.10 -5.02 16.56
N ILE A 21 -19.11 -5.52 15.85
CA ILE A 21 -19.32 -6.35 14.67
C ILE A 21 -19.76 -7.73 15.14
N VAL A 22 -20.91 -8.18 14.65
CA VAL A 22 -21.47 -9.49 14.96
C VAL A 22 -21.04 -10.50 13.89
N LYS A 23 -21.10 -10.09 12.61
CA LYS A 23 -20.78 -10.98 11.50
C LYS A 23 -20.20 -10.17 10.34
N HIS A 24 -19.19 -10.74 9.70
CA HIS A 24 -18.72 -10.28 8.40
C HIS A 24 -18.30 -11.50 7.59
N GLU A 25 -19.09 -11.84 6.59
CA GLU A 25 -18.77 -12.88 5.61
C GLU A 25 -18.53 -12.22 4.25
N GLN A 26 -17.29 -12.28 3.82
CA GLN A 26 -16.85 -11.77 2.53
C GLN A 26 -16.60 -12.92 1.58
N LYS A 27 -17.12 -12.80 0.37
CA LYS A 27 -16.82 -13.72 -0.73
C LYS A 27 -15.81 -13.09 -1.68
N ILE A 28 -14.87 -13.89 -2.15
CA ILE A 28 -13.82 -13.41 -3.09
C ILE A 28 -14.45 -12.82 -4.36
N ASP A 29 -15.54 -13.40 -4.83
CA ASP A 29 -16.26 -12.95 -6.03
C ASP A 29 -16.90 -11.56 -5.86
N ASN A 30 -17.06 -11.08 -4.62
CA ASN A 30 -17.63 -9.77 -4.31
C ASN A 30 -16.57 -8.66 -4.32
N ILE A 31 -15.28 -9.01 -4.36
CA ILE A 31 -14.19 -8.04 -4.31
C ILE A 31 -14.11 -7.29 -5.63
N ASP A 32 -14.67 -6.07 -5.60
CA ASP A 32 -14.71 -5.17 -6.74
C ASP A 32 -14.62 -3.72 -6.26
N ASN A 33 -13.64 -2.98 -6.77
CA ASN A 33 -13.40 -1.59 -6.38
C ASN A 33 -14.58 -0.66 -6.65
N ASP A 34 -15.42 -0.98 -7.62
CA ASP A 34 -16.60 -0.19 -7.97
C ASP A 34 -17.80 -0.53 -7.07
N LYS A 35 -17.76 -1.67 -6.39
CA LYS A 35 -18.83 -2.19 -5.54
C LYS A 35 -18.54 -2.08 -4.04
N ILE A 36 -17.65 -1.22 -3.66
CA ILE A 36 -17.37 -0.95 -2.24
C ILE A 36 -18.55 -0.20 -1.62
N LYS A 37 -19.19 -0.80 -0.61
CA LYS A 37 -20.26 -0.18 0.17
C LYS A 37 -19.75 0.63 1.35
N ALA A 38 -18.81 0.05 2.09
CA ALA A 38 -18.29 0.63 3.31
C ALA A 38 -16.89 0.07 3.65
N ALA A 39 -16.24 0.73 4.58
CA ALA A 39 -15.04 0.22 5.20
C ALA A 39 -15.13 0.38 6.72
N TYR A 40 -14.42 -0.46 7.46
CA TYR A 40 -14.30 -0.33 8.90
C TYR A 40 -12.87 -0.56 9.36
N ALA A 41 -12.54 0.03 10.50
CA ALA A 41 -11.30 -0.18 11.23
C ALA A 41 -11.60 -0.65 12.64
N LEU A 42 -10.81 -1.60 13.11
CA LEU A 42 -10.78 -2.08 14.48
C LEU A 42 -9.49 -1.60 15.12
N VAL A 43 -9.58 -0.92 16.24
CA VAL A 43 -8.43 -0.50 17.02
C VAL A 43 -8.54 -1.11 18.41
N THR A 44 -7.56 -1.92 18.76
CA THR A 44 -7.44 -2.48 20.09
C THR A 44 -6.54 -1.58 20.93
N LEU A 45 -7.08 -1.07 22.03
CA LEU A 45 -6.34 -0.23 22.97
C LEU A 45 -5.54 -1.09 23.96
N ASN A 46 -4.61 -0.46 24.66
CA ASN A 46 -3.73 -1.15 25.64
C ASN A 46 -4.49 -1.79 26.81
N ASP A 47 -5.67 -1.28 27.13
CA ASP A 47 -6.59 -1.82 28.12
C ASP A 47 -7.40 -3.04 27.63
N GLY A 48 -7.14 -3.47 26.38
CA GLY A 48 -7.86 -4.57 25.73
C GLY A 48 -9.22 -4.18 25.16
N SER A 49 -9.65 -2.93 25.31
CA SER A 49 -10.90 -2.47 24.70
C SER A 49 -10.76 -2.33 23.19
N VAL A 50 -11.84 -2.61 22.47
CA VAL A 50 -11.87 -2.53 21.00
C VAL A 50 -12.79 -1.38 20.58
N GLN A 51 -12.27 -0.48 19.78
CA GLN A 51 -13.04 0.57 19.14
C GLN A 51 -13.23 0.24 17.68
N VAL A 52 -14.46 0.40 17.19
CA VAL A 52 -14.84 0.14 15.81
C VAL A 52 -15.26 1.45 15.16
N THR A 53 -14.65 1.76 14.03
CA THR A 53 -15.05 2.90 13.19
C THR A 53 -15.54 2.34 11.86
N ILE A 54 -16.77 2.68 11.48
CA ILE A 54 -17.37 2.29 10.21
C ILE A 54 -17.63 3.56 9.39
N MET A 55 -17.28 3.53 8.12
CA MET A 55 -17.60 4.61 7.16
C MET A 55 -18.23 4.01 5.91
N SER A 56 -19.35 4.58 5.48
CA SER A 56 -19.89 4.27 4.16
C SER A 56 -19.00 4.85 3.06
N MET A 57 -19.08 4.31 1.85
CA MET A 57 -18.31 4.83 0.71
C MET A 57 -18.68 6.29 0.40
N GLN A 58 -19.93 6.69 0.68
CA GLN A 58 -20.35 8.09 0.56
C GLN A 58 -19.59 9.01 1.52
N GLN A 59 -19.42 8.60 2.78
CA GLN A 59 -18.64 9.36 3.77
C GLN A 59 -17.15 9.41 3.42
N ILE A 60 -16.61 8.31 2.89
CA ILE A 60 -15.21 8.24 2.44
C ILE A 60 -14.99 9.21 1.28
N ARG A 61 -15.86 9.20 0.27
CA ARG A 61 -15.79 10.14 -0.86
C ARG A 61 -15.98 11.60 -0.40
N ALA A 62 -16.84 11.84 0.56
CA ALA A 62 -17.00 13.18 1.14
C ALA A 62 -15.72 13.67 1.82
N ALA A 63 -15.00 12.78 2.52
CA ALA A 63 -13.69 13.10 3.09
C ALA A 63 -12.64 13.41 1.99
N TRP A 64 -12.59 12.62 0.92
CA TRP A 64 -11.69 12.87 -0.20
C TRP A 64 -11.96 14.19 -0.91
N ASN A 65 -13.23 14.61 -0.97
CA ASN A 65 -13.62 15.89 -1.58
C ASN A 65 -13.09 17.13 -0.83
N GLN A 66 -12.67 16.98 0.42
CA GLN A 66 -12.01 18.06 1.18
C GLN A 66 -10.58 18.31 0.72
N GLY A 67 -9.91 17.29 0.17
CA GLY A 67 -8.54 17.42 -0.33
C GLY A 67 -8.47 18.22 -1.65
N SER A 68 -7.28 18.74 -1.96
CA SER A 68 -7.04 19.58 -3.15
C SER A 68 -7.44 18.90 -4.47
N MET A 69 -7.24 17.60 -4.58
CA MET A 69 -7.57 16.80 -5.76
C MET A 69 -9.01 16.28 -5.76
N LYS A 70 -9.80 16.57 -4.72
CA LYS A 70 -11.22 16.17 -4.60
C LYS A 70 -11.47 14.69 -4.93
N GLY A 71 -10.58 13.80 -4.47
CA GLY A 71 -10.68 12.36 -4.74
C GLY A 71 -10.38 11.95 -6.19
N ASN A 72 -9.86 12.84 -7.02
CA ASN A 72 -9.56 12.57 -8.44
C ASN A 72 -8.10 12.25 -8.74
N SER A 73 -7.26 12.09 -7.71
CA SER A 73 -5.86 11.70 -7.94
C SER A 73 -5.77 10.28 -8.54
N PRO A 74 -4.69 9.95 -9.27
CA PRO A 74 -4.47 8.61 -9.80
C PRO A 74 -4.54 7.53 -8.73
N ALA A 75 -4.09 7.82 -7.50
CA ALA A 75 -4.17 6.89 -6.38
C ALA A 75 -5.62 6.57 -6.01
N HIS A 76 -6.52 7.57 -5.94
CA HIS A 76 -7.93 7.33 -5.63
C HIS A 76 -8.66 6.55 -6.72
N LYS A 77 -8.25 6.69 -7.99
CA LYS A 77 -8.87 6.01 -9.13
C LYS A 77 -8.38 4.58 -9.28
N ASN A 78 -7.06 4.38 -9.17
CA ASN A 78 -6.43 3.09 -9.43
C ASN A 78 -6.40 2.18 -8.21
N PHE A 79 -6.37 2.77 -7.00
CA PHE A 79 -6.25 2.09 -5.72
C PHE A 79 -7.34 2.52 -4.74
N THR A 80 -8.58 2.55 -5.23
CA THR A 80 -9.76 3.00 -4.46
C THR A 80 -9.88 2.31 -3.11
N GLU A 81 -9.67 1.00 -3.07
CA GLU A 81 -9.72 0.19 -1.86
C GLU A 81 -8.68 0.64 -0.83
N GLU A 82 -7.42 0.81 -1.25
CA GLU A 82 -6.33 1.21 -0.35
C GLU A 82 -6.53 2.63 0.18
N MET A 83 -7.02 3.53 -0.66
CA MET A 83 -7.35 4.90 -0.24
C MET A 83 -8.53 4.92 0.72
N ALA A 84 -9.52 4.06 0.53
CA ALA A 84 -10.64 3.92 1.46
C ALA A 84 -10.18 3.36 2.81
N LYS A 85 -9.33 2.33 2.83
CA LYS A 85 -8.70 1.78 4.05
C LYS A 85 -7.93 2.87 4.79
N LYS A 86 -7.07 3.61 4.09
CA LYS A 86 -6.29 4.73 4.67
C LYS A 86 -7.20 5.76 5.34
N THR A 87 -8.29 6.14 4.69
CA THR A 87 -9.23 7.14 5.20
C THR A 87 -9.91 6.67 6.49
N VAL A 88 -10.38 5.42 6.54
CA VAL A 88 -11.06 4.88 7.73
C VAL A 88 -10.09 4.68 8.89
N ILE A 89 -8.88 4.19 8.62
CA ILE A 89 -7.82 4.03 9.63
C ILE A 89 -7.43 5.40 10.18
N GLY A 90 -7.18 6.38 9.31
CA GLY A 90 -6.85 7.74 9.74
C GLY A 90 -7.94 8.35 10.63
N ARG A 91 -9.23 8.13 10.29
CA ARG A 91 -10.34 8.59 11.12
C ARG A 91 -10.38 7.89 12.49
N ALA A 92 -10.17 6.58 12.53
CA ALA A 92 -10.14 5.80 13.76
C ALA A 92 -9.01 6.26 14.68
N CYS A 93 -7.79 6.43 14.15
CA CYS A 93 -6.64 6.94 14.89
C CYS A 93 -6.85 8.36 15.38
N LYS A 94 -7.42 9.26 14.54
CA LYS A 94 -7.70 10.65 14.93
C LYS A 94 -8.65 10.75 16.11
N MET A 95 -9.67 9.88 16.18
CA MET A 95 -10.58 9.84 17.32
C MET A 95 -9.88 9.48 18.62
N ILE A 96 -8.93 8.54 18.57
CA ILE A 96 -8.16 8.10 19.74
C ILE A 96 -7.18 9.18 20.16
N ILE A 97 -6.44 9.74 19.23
CA ILE A 97 -5.47 10.81 19.49
C ILE A 97 -6.15 12.03 20.12
N ASN A 98 -7.28 12.46 19.56
CA ASN A 98 -8.03 13.59 20.08
C ASN A 98 -8.64 13.35 21.49
N SER A 99 -8.78 12.09 21.90
CA SER A 99 -9.25 11.72 23.24
C SER A 99 -8.13 11.49 24.25
N SER A 100 -6.86 11.55 23.81
CA SER A 100 -5.70 11.37 24.68
C SER A 100 -5.17 12.72 25.19
N ASP A 101 -4.43 12.68 26.30
CA ASP A 101 -3.78 13.87 26.87
C ASP A 101 -2.72 14.47 25.93
N ASP A 102 -2.27 13.70 24.94
CA ASP A 102 -1.29 14.12 23.92
C ASP A 102 -1.93 14.79 22.69
N ALA A 103 -3.23 15.04 22.72
CA ALA A 103 -3.96 15.64 21.59
C ALA A 103 -3.33 16.96 21.11
N TRP A 104 -2.76 17.77 22.01
CA TRP A 104 -2.09 19.02 21.71
C TRP A 104 -0.86 18.88 20.79
N LEU A 105 -0.19 17.71 20.79
CA LEU A 105 0.93 17.43 19.88
C LEU A 105 0.49 17.34 18.40
N TYR A 106 -0.77 17.09 18.17
CA TYR A 106 -1.36 16.89 16.85
C TYR A 106 -2.19 18.08 16.36
N GLU A 107 -2.48 19.05 17.23
CA GLU A 107 -3.34 20.20 16.91
C GLU A 107 -2.77 21.12 15.82
N GLY A 108 -1.47 21.03 15.54
CA GLY A 108 -0.79 21.77 14.46
C GLY A 108 -0.58 21.00 13.15
N LYS A 109 -1.00 19.72 13.06
CA LYS A 109 -0.76 18.85 11.89
C LYS A 109 -2.04 18.34 11.23
N ASN A 110 -3.12 19.10 11.35
CA ASN A 110 -4.46 18.67 10.99
C ASN A 110 -4.79 18.71 9.49
N ASP A 111 -3.80 18.77 8.61
CA ASP A 111 -4.11 18.80 7.20
C ASP A 111 -3.51 17.58 6.48
N GLU A 112 -4.39 16.72 5.97
CA GLU A 112 -4.04 15.78 4.88
C GLU A 112 -3.41 16.53 3.69
N MET A 113 -3.54 17.85 3.63
CA MET A 113 -2.83 18.76 2.74
C MET A 113 -1.31 18.80 2.99
N ASP A 114 -0.83 18.61 4.22
CA ASP A 114 0.59 18.74 4.52
C ASP A 114 1.43 17.56 4.03
N ILE A 115 0.85 16.36 3.92
CA ILE A 115 1.58 15.19 3.38
C ILE A 115 1.79 15.37 1.88
N ASP A 116 0.78 15.81 1.14
CA ASP A 116 0.89 16.07 -0.29
C ASP A 116 1.79 17.29 -0.56
N ASN A 117 1.74 18.33 0.28
CA ASN A 117 2.62 19.48 0.18
C ASN A 117 4.07 19.15 0.58
N ALA A 118 4.28 18.35 1.62
CA ALA A 118 5.61 17.90 2.01
C ALA A 118 6.24 16.98 0.93
N THR A 119 5.44 16.16 0.29
CA THR A 119 5.89 15.31 -0.83
C THR A 119 6.22 16.16 -2.05
N ARG A 120 5.38 17.12 -2.41
CA ARG A 120 5.64 18.08 -3.51
C ARG A 120 6.86 18.96 -3.25
N GLN A 121 7.06 19.43 -2.00
CA GLN A 121 8.24 20.21 -1.63
C GLN A 121 9.52 19.34 -1.70
N ARG A 122 9.46 18.06 -1.33
CA ARG A 122 10.58 17.15 -1.50
C ARG A 122 10.87 16.86 -2.97
N GLU A 123 9.86 16.64 -3.78
CA GLU A 123 10.01 16.45 -5.23
C GLU A 123 10.54 17.72 -5.91
N ALA A 124 10.05 18.90 -5.53
CA ALA A 124 10.55 20.18 -6.04
C ALA A 124 12.00 20.44 -5.60
N SER A 125 12.39 20.10 -4.38
CA SER A 125 13.78 20.22 -3.92
C SER A 125 14.71 19.22 -4.58
N ILE A 126 14.26 18.01 -4.88
CA ILE A 126 15.04 17.02 -5.64
C ILE A 126 15.21 17.46 -7.11
N SER A 127 14.17 18.04 -7.71
CA SER A 127 14.24 18.56 -9.06
C SER A 127 15.14 19.79 -9.19
N SER A 128 15.16 20.66 -8.19
CA SER A 128 16.06 21.83 -8.17
C SER A 128 17.52 21.45 -7.87
N THR A 129 17.78 20.35 -7.18
CA THR A 129 19.15 19.85 -6.95
C THR A 129 19.71 19.17 -8.19
N LYS A 130 18.84 18.66 -9.06
CA LYS A 130 19.27 18.04 -10.33
C LYS A 130 19.74 19.04 -11.40
N SER A 131 19.42 20.32 -11.24
CA SER A 131 19.84 21.37 -12.17
C SER A 131 21.19 22.03 -11.85
N VAL A 132 21.90 21.59 -10.80
CA VAL A 132 23.18 22.15 -10.38
C VAL A 132 24.34 21.14 -10.49
N VAL A 133 24.08 19.94 -10.97
CA VAL A 133 25.18 19.03 -11.37
C VAL A 133 25.47 19.30 -12.83
N ASP A 134 26.29 20.31 -13.07
CA ASP A 134 26.99 20.54 -14.31
C ASP A 134 27.83 19.28 -14.58
N THR A 135 27.45 18.54 -15.59
CA THR A 135 28.15 17.35 -16.05
C THR A 135 29.47 17.80 -16.64
N GLN A 136 30.54 17.79 -15.87
CA GLN A 136 31.86 17.62 -16.43
C GLN A 136 31.90 16.20 -17.01
N ASP A 137 32.07 16.14 -18.31
CA ASP A 137 32.29 14.92 -19.08
C ASP A 137 33.40 14.08 -18.42
N ALA A 138 32.99 13.05 -17.73
CA ALA A 138 33.89 11.96 -17.38
C ALA A 138 33.96 11.06 -18.61
N GLU A 139 35.05 11.16 -19.34
CA GLU A 139 35.44 10.30 -20.45
C GLU A 139 35.42 8.85 -19.92
N TYR A 140 34.47 8.07 -20.34
CA TYR A 140 34.32 6.66 -19.98
C TYR A 140 35.27 5.88 -20.90
N GLU A 141 36.41 5.47 -20.36
CA GLU A 141 37.31 4.54 -21.03
C GLU A 141 36.65 3.17 -21.10
N GLU A 142 36.24 2.76 -22.30
CA GLU A 142 35.61 1.49 -22.60
C GLU A 142 36.64 0.36 -22.32
N VAL A 143 36.49 -0.29 -21.15
CA VAL A 143 37.24 -1.49 -20.81
C VAL A 143 36.74 -2.61 -21.70
N LYS A 144 37.52 -2.94 -22.73
CA LYS A 144 37.30 -4.12 -23.58
C LYS A 144 37.29 -5.38 -22.70
N GLU A 145 36.16 -6.06 -22.72
CA GLU A 145 36.04 -7.40 -22.14
C GLU A 145 37.09 -8.34 -22.73
N PRO A 146 37.76 -9.16 -21.91
CA PRO A 146 38.70 -10.17 -22.43
C PRO A 146 37.89 -11.24 -23.19
N THR A 147 38.30 -11.45 -24.43
CA THR A 147 37.81 -12.51 -25.32
C THR A 147 37.87 -13.87 -24.63
N PRO A 148 36.81 -14.66 -24.59
CA PRO A 148 36.87 -16.01 -24.03
C PRO A 148 37.76 -16.88 -24.89
N ALA A 149 38.71 -17.60 -24.22
CA ALA A 149 39.61 -18.57 -24.83
C ALA A 149 38.83 -19.71 -25.49
N PRO A 150 39.30 -20.24 -26.64
CA PRO A 150 38.63 -21.31 -27.35
C PRO A 150 38.61 -22.60 -26.52
N ALA A 151 37.44 -23.26 -26.52
CA ALA A 151 37.24 -24.56 -25.90
C ALA A 151 38.17 -25.64 -26.53
N PRO A 152 38.74 -26.56 -25.73
CA PRO A 152 39.51 -27.66 -26.26
C PRO A 152 38.63 -28.62 -27.07
N THR A 153 39.09 -28.94 -28.27
CA THR A 153 38.54 -29.94 -29.18
C THR A 153 38.53 -31.33 -28.51
N PRO A 154 37.46 -32.13 -28.70
CA PRO A 154 37.46 -33.51 -28.26
C PRO A 154 38.32 -34.34 -29.23
N THR A 155 39.34 -34.93 -28.67
CA THR A 155 40.17 -35.95 -29.33
C THR A 155 39.37 -37.25 -29.41
N SER A 156 39.16 -37.67 -30.63
CA SER A 156 38.60 -39.00 -30.97
C SER A 156 39.68 -40.05 -30.82
N ASP A 157 39.19 -41.23 -30.42
CA ASP A 157 39.65 -42.57 -30.77
C ASP A 157 40.63 -43.35 -29.89
N PRO A 158 40.70 -44.65 -30.07
CA PRO A 158 39.76 -45.63 -30.65
C PRO A 158 39.53 -46.93 -29.83
N THR A 159 38.47 -47.64 -30.19
CA THR A 159 38.37 -49.13 -30.37
C THR A 159 39.19 -50.08 -29.52
N SER A 160 38.50 -50.99 -28.84
CA SER A 160 38.66 -52.45 -28.82
C SER A 160 37.42 -53.07 -28.14
N GLU A 161 36.57 -53.71 -28.86
CA GLU A 161 36.42 -55.16 -29.01
C GLU A 161 36.82 -55.96 -27.78
N GLU A 162 35.85 -56.63 -27.15
CA GLU A 162 35.74 -58.13 -27.13
C GLU A 162 34.66 -58.57 -26.13
N GLU A 163 33.82 -59.39 -26.73
CA GLU A 163 33.26 -60.66 -26.32
C GLU A 163 32.50 -60.78 -24.99
N GLY A 164 31.29 -61.31 -25.20
CA GLY A 164 30.45 -61.99 -24.23
C GLY A 164 31.05 -63.30 -23.72
N PRO A 165 30.29 -64.28 -23.22
CA PRO A 165 28.86 -64.40 -23.04
C PRO A 165 28.46 -64.96 -21.65
N GLY A 166 27.22 -65.16 -21.43
CA GLY A 166 26.72 -66.35 -20.76
C GLY A 166 26.12 -66.19 -19.35
N TYR A 167 24.94 -66.62 -19.36
CA TYR A 167 23.95 -67.19 -18.45
C TYR A 167 22.91 -66.25 -17.90
#